data_e252991064bf7ddb60228414adff9e86
#
_entry.id   e252991064bf7ddb60228414adff9e86
#
_cell.length_a   1.000
_cell.length_b   1.000
_cell.length_c   1.000
_cell.angle_alpha   90.00
_cell.angle_beta   90.00
_cell.angle_gamma   90.00
#
_symmetry.space_group_name_H-M   'P 1'
#
loop_
_entity.id
_entity.type
_entity.pdbx_description
1 polymer ?
#
loop_
_entity_poly.entity_id
_entity_poly.type
_entity_poly.pdbx_seq_one_letter_code
_entity_poly.pdbx_strand_id
1 'polypeptide(L)'
;VINGYECAGGSIRIHQKEVQALNFKALGMTPETARSRFGFFLDALEYGTPPHGGFAAGIERTCMILVGTENIRDVMAFPKTASAQDLMMDSPGEVDEAQLNELGIKVAGPRE
;
A
#
# COMPACT_ATOMS: atom_id res chain seq x y z
N VAL A 1 8.29 -7.82 15.63
CA VAL A 1 7.28 -7.43 16.62
C VAL A 1 8.02 -7.01 17.89
N ILE A 2 7.73 -5.83 18.42
CA ILE A 2 8.31 -5.29 19.65
C ILE A 2 7.14 -4.88 20.56
N ASN A 3 7.13 -5.35 21.79
CA ASN A 3 6.06 -5.09 22.77
C ASN A 3 4.61 -5.33 22.22
N GLY A 4 4.46 -6.32 21.37
CA GLY A 4 3.16 -6.63 20.73
C GLY A 4 2.84 -5.83 19.45
N TYR A 5 3.67 -4.86 19.08
CA TYR A 5 3.49 -4.06 17.87
C TYR A 5 4.38 -4.58 16.73
N GLU A 6 3.81 -4.75 15.55
CA GLU A 6 4.58 -5.01 14.32
C GLU A 6 5.25 -3.72 13.88
N CYS A 7 6.56 -3.58 14.15
CA CYS A 7 7.31 -2.38 13.84
C CYS A 7 8.02 -2.44 12.51
N ALA A 8 8.27 -3.63 11.99
CA ALA A 8 8.95 -3.82 10.73
C ALA A 8 8.55 -5.14 10.08
N GLY A 9 8.62 -5.18 8.77
CA GLY A 9 8.37 -6.38 7.99
C GLY A 9 9.04 -6.34 6.63
N GLY A 10 9.18 -7.49 6.01
CA GLY A 10 9.79 -7.60 4.70
C GLY A 10 9.71 -9.00 4.15
N SER A 11 10.23 -9.17 2.95
CA SER A 11 10.27 -10.48 2.31
C SER A 11 11.44 -10.62 1.36
N ILE A 12 11.88 -11.86 1.17
CA ILE A 12 12.68 -12.23 -0.01
C ILE A 12 11.71 -12.33 -1.19
N ARG A 13 12.00 -11.61 -2.26
CA ARG A 13 11.12 -11.50 -3.42
C ARG A 13 11.31 -12.65 -4.39
N ILE A 14 10.28 -12.95 -5.16
CA ILE A 14 10.39 -13.88 -6.29
C ILE A 14 11.12 -13.17 -7.41
N HIS A 15 12.22 -13.78 -7.90
CA HIS A 15 13.02 -13.26 -8.99
C HIS A 15 13.03 -14.19 -10.22
N GLN A 16 12.50 -15.39 -10.08
CA GLN A 16 12.38 -16.39 -11.15
C GLN A 16 10.96 -16.38 -11.72
N LYS A 17 10.84 -16.28 -13.06
CA LYS A 17 9.54 -16.22 -13.74
C LYS A 17 8.68 -17.47 -13.54
N GLU A 18 9.29 -18.63 -13.47
CA GLU A 18 8.60 -19.89 -13.27
C GLU A 18 7.96 -19.95 -11.87
N VAL A 19 8.68 -19.49 -10.86
CA VAL A 19 8.17 -19.41 -9.48
C VAL A 19 7.05 -18.37 -9.39
N GLN A 20 7.18 -17.24 -10.10
CA GLN A 20 6.13 -16.23 -10.15
C GLN A 20 4.85 -16.75 -10.82
N ALA A 21 4.98 -17.55 -11.88
CA ALA A 21 3.83 -18.19 -12.53
C ALA A 21 3.11 -19.17 -11.60
N LEU A 22 3.86 -19.97 -10.83
CA LEU A 22 3.29 -20.86 -9.82
C LEU A 22 2.57 -20.09 -8.70
N ASN A 23 3.14 -18.96 -8.28
CA ASN A 23 2.50 -18.10 -7.28
C ASN A 23 1.17 -17.53 -7.78
N PHE A 24 1.11 -17.01 -9.01
CA PHE A 24 -0.15 -16.52 -9.60
C PHE A 24 -1.18 -17.65 -9.73
N LYS A 25 -0.75 -18.83 -10.14
CA LYS A 25 -1.63 -20.00 -10.18
C LYS A 25 -2.19 -20.37 -8.81
N ALA A 26 -1.36 -20.32 -7.75
CA ALA A 26 -1.80 -20.57 -6.38
C ALA A 26 -2.82 -19.55 -5.88
N LEU A 27 -2.72 -18.28 -6.37
CA LEU A 27 -3.68 -17.20 -6.11
C LEU A 27 -4.94 -17.27 -7.00
N GLY A 28 -5.11 -18.31 -7.82
CA GLY A 28 -6.26 -18.48 -8.70
C GLY A 28 -6.26 -17.58 -9.95
N MET A 29 -5.13 -16.95 -10.28
CA MET A 29 -5.02 -16.15 -11.50
C MET A 29 -4.73 -17.02 -12.72
N THR A 30 -5.45 -16.76 -13.82
CA THR A 30 -5.10 -17.34 -15.13
C THR A 30 -3.89 -16.62 -15.73
N PRO A 31 -3.14 -17.26 -16.65
CA PRO A 31 -2.02 -16.61 -17.34
C PRO A 31 -2.42 -15.31 -18.03
N GLU A 32 -3.61 -15.25 -18.64
CA GLU A 32 -4.14 -14.07 -19.34
C GLU A 32 -4.39 -12.93 -18.35
N THR A 33 -5.00 -13.24 -17.20
CA THR A 33 -5.25 -12.25 -16.14
C THR A 33 -3.93 -11.73 -15.56
N ALA A 34 -2.97 -12.63 -15.30
CA ALA A 34 -1.66 -12.26 -14.81
C ALA A 34 -0.93 -11.35 -15.82
N ARG A 35 -0.99 -11.71 -17.11
CA ARG A 35 -0.39 -10.91 -18.19
C ARG A 35 -1.04 -9.53 -18.34
N SER A 36 -2.36 -9.45 -18.27
CA SER A 36 -3.09 -8.19 -18.37
C SER A 36 -2.79 -7.21 -17.23
N ARG A 37 -2.64 -7.72 -16.00
CA ARG A 37 -2.43 -6.89 -14.81
C ARG A 37 -0.97 -6.60 -14.52
N PHE A 38 -0.07 -7.56 -14.78
CA PHE A 38 1.33 -7.55 -14.36
C PHE A 38 2.29 -7.78 -15.53
N GLY A 39 1.86 -7.54 -16.77
CA GLY A 39 2.66 -7.80 -17.97
C GLY A 39 4.04 -7.15 -17.91
N PHE A 40 4.11 -5.87 -17.57
CA PHE A 40 5.37 -5.13 -17.42
C PHE A 40 6.32 -5.76 -16.39
N PHE A 41 5.79 -6.25 -15.29
CA PHE A 41 6.55 -6.91 -14.24
C PHE A 41 7.07 -8.28 -14.69
N LEU A 42 6.22 -9.06 -15.37
CA LEU A 42 6.62 -10.36 -15.93
C LEU A 42 7.71 -10.20 -16.98
N ASP A 43 7.63 -9.16 -17.81
CA ASP A 43 8.69 -8.84 -18.79
C ASP A 43 9.99 -8.47 -18.10
N ALA A 44 9.94 -7.69 -17.01
CA ALA A 44 11.13 -7.32 -16.24
C ALA A 44 11.87 -8.56 -15.68
N LEU A 45 11.17 -9.61 -15.29
CA LEU A 45 11.79 -10.85 -14.81
C LEU A 45 12.59 -11.58 -15.91
N GLU A 46 12.30 -11.33 -17.20
CA GLU A 46 13.01 -11.93 -18.34
C GLU A 46 14.42 -11.34 -18.54
N TYR A 47 14.70 -10.15 -17.98
CA TYR A 47 15.97 -9.46 -18.14
C TYR A 47 17.05 -9.84 -17.12
N GLY A 48 16.89 -10.96 -16.40
CA GLY A 48 17.90 -11.46 -15.47
C GLY A 48 17.83 -10.80 -14.10
N THR A 49 16.63 -10.73 -13.53
CA THR A 49 16.39 -10.20 -12.18
C THR A 49 17.23 -10.94 -11.14
N PRO A 50 18.06 -10.25 -10.35
CA PRO A 50 18.85 -10.88 -9.30
C PRO A 50 17.99 -11.30 -8.12
N PRO A 51 18.45 -12.23 -7.26
CA PRO A 51 17.88 -12.43 -5.97
C PRO A 51 17.83 -11.10 -5.19
N HIS A 52 16.67 -10.74 -4.67
CA HIS A 52 16.48 -9.49 -3.95
C HIS A 52 15.42 -9.63 -2.86
N GLY A 53 15.37 -8.68 -1.98
CA GLY A 53 14.40 -8.60 -0.91
C GLY A 53 14.15 -7.18 -0.49
N GLY A 54 13.22 -6.99 0.41
CA GLY A 54 12.88 -5.70 0.98
C GLY A 54 12.59 -5.80 2.47
N PHE A 55 12.86 -4.72 3.16
CA PHE A 55 12.57 -4.55 4.57
C PHE A 55 12.03 -3.13 4.77
N ALA A 56 10.92 -3.01 5.47
CA ALA A 56 10.30 -1.74 5.79
C ALA A 56 10.07 -1.62 7.29
N ALA A 57 10.48 -0.49 7.87
CA ALA A 57 10.25 -0.16 9.26
C ALA A 57 9.23 0.97 9.40
N GLY A 58 8.25 0.78 10.29
CA GLY A 58 7.28 1.81 10.65
C GLY A 58 7.91 2.81 11.60
N ILE A 59 8.23 4.00 11.11
CA ILE A 59 8.91 5.04 11.89
C ILE A 59 8.05 5.46 13.08
N GLU A 60 6.78 5.73 12.87
CA GLU A 60 5.85 6.16 13.92
C GLU A 60 5.70 5.08 14.99
N ARG A 61 5.61 3.81 14.63
CA ARG A 61 5.55 2.71 15.61
C ARG A 61 6.83 2.59 16.41
N THR A 62 7.98 2.80 15.77
CA THR A 62 9.26 2.82 16.46
C THR A 62 9.34 4.01 17.44
N CYS A 63 8.95 5.20 17.01
CA CYS A 63 8.88 6.38 17.86
C CYS A 63 7.93 6.18 19.05
N MET A 64 6.74 5.60 18.81
CA MET A 64 5.77 5.29 19.86
C MET A 64 6.39 4.42 20.97
N ILE A 65 7.14 3.39 20.59
CA ILE A 65 7.81 2.49 21.54
C ILE A 65 8.93 3.21 22.30
N LEU A 66 9.73 4.02 21.61
CA LEU A 66 10.83 4.76 22.22
C LEU A 66 10.35 5.81 23.22
N VAL A 67 9.25 6.47 22.94
CA VAL A 67 8.60 7.46 23.83
C VAL A 67 7.83 6.78 24.96
N GLY A 68 7.43 5.51 24.79
CA GLY A 68 6.65 4.76 25.77
C GLY A 68 5.17 5.10 25.80
N THR A 69 4.62 5.59 24.68
CA THR A 69 3.17 5.80 24.51
C THR A 69 2.50 4.61 23.82
N GLU A 70 1.22 4.38 24.10
CA GLU A 70 0.40 3.37 23.42
C GLU A 70 -0.42 3.96 22.26
N ASN A 71 -0.38 5.27 22.09
CA ASN A 71 -1.16 5.98 21.08
C ASN A 71 -0.22 6.53 19.98
N ILE A 72 -0.29 5.95 18.79
CA ILE A 72 0.54 6.34 17.65
C ILE A 72 0.34 7.81 17.22
N ARG A 73 -0.85 8.39 17.48
CA ARG A 73 -1.13 9.77 17.15
C ARG A 73 -0.27 10.78 17.91
N ASP A 74 0.26 10.39 19.07
CA ASP A 74 1.11 11.25 19.90
C ASP A 74 2.49 11.47 19.27
N VAL A 75 2.90 10.64 18.33
CA VAL A 75 4.18 10.68 17.63
C VAL A 75 4.08 10.99 16.13
N MET A 76 2.87 11.23 15.64
CA MET A 76 2.62 11.65 14.24
C MET A 76 2.49 13.16 14.16
N ALA A 77 3.18 13.78 13.19
CA ALA A 77 3.13 15.24 12.99
C ALA A 77 1.72 15.73 12.59
N PHE A 78 1.01 14.96 11.76
CA PHE A 78 -0.33 15.29 11.24
C PHE A 78 -1.27 14.10 11.36
N PRO A 79 -1.70 13.74 12.59
CA PRO A 79 -2.54 12.58 12.79
C PRO A 79 -3.96 12.82 12.28
N LYS A 80 -4.52 11.81 11.63
CA LYS A 80 -5.94 11.83 11.24
C LYS A 80 -6.83 11.42 12.39
N THR A 81 -8.08 11.94 12.39
CA THR A 81 -9.12 11.55 13.33
C THR A 81 -9.57 10.10 13.09
N ALA A 82 -10.38 9.55 13.99
CA ALA A 82 -10.98 8.22 13.81
C ALA A 82 -11.88 8.12 12.58
N SER A 83 -12.44 9.25 12.12
CA SER A 83 -13.21 9.38 10.87
C SER A 83 -12.35 9.68 9.64
N ALA A 84 -11.03 9.52 9.74
CA ALA A 84 -10.05 9.77 8.68
C ALA A 84 -9.97 11.24 8.20
N GLN A 85 -10.39 12.18 9.03
CA GLN A 85 -10.23 13.61 8.74
C GLN A 85 -8.84 14.09 9.10
N ASP A 86 -8.25 14.90 8.23
CA ASP A 86 -7.03 15.65 8.48
C ASP A 86 -7.41 17.07 8.91
N LEU A 87 -7.25 17.37 10.19
CA LEU A 87 -7.63 18.67 10.75
C LEU A 87 -6.71 19.81 10.34
N MET A 88 -5.50 19.49 9.90
CA MET A 88 -4.54 20.49 9.45
C MET A 88 -4.83 20.96 8.02
N MET A 89 -5.25 20.03 7.16
CA MET A 89 -5.50 20.30 5.74
C MET A 89 -6.99 20.42 5.42
N ASP A 90 -7.87 20.30 6.42
CA ASP A 90 -9.33 20.28 6.28
C ASP A 90 -9.80 19.26 5.23
N SER A 91 -9.20 18.05 5.30
CA SER A 91 -9.46 16.97 4.35
C SER A 91 -10.29 15.84 5.03
N PRO A 92 -11.22 15.19 4.32
CA PRO A 92 -11.54 15.34 2.90
C PRO A 92 -12.33 16.61 2.59
N GLY A 93 -11.99 17.29 1.50
CA GLY A 93 -12.68 18.45 0.97
C GLY A 93 -13.49 18.11 -0.29
N GLU A 94 -14.21 19.10 -0.79
CA GLU A 94 -14.91 19.00 -2.07
C GLU A 94 -13.91 18.99 -3.23
N VAL A 95 -14.23 18.25 -4.29
CA VAL A 95 -13.44 18.20 -5.52
C VAL A 95 -14.11 19.08 -6.56
N ASP A 96 -13.34 19.92 -7.24
CA ASP A 96 -13.85 20.80 -8.28
C ASP A 96 -14.51 20.02 -9.43
N GLU A 97 -15.65 20.50 -9.88
CA GLU A 97 -16.40 19.92 -11.01
C GLU A 97 -15.53 19.81 -12.28
N ALA A 98 -14.63 20.77 -12.51
CA ALA A 98 -13.72 20.75 -13.65
C ALA A 98 -12.80 19.50 -13.61
N GLN A 99 -12.26 19.15 -12.44
CA GLN A 99 -11.43 17.96 -12.26
C GLN A 99 -12.23 16.67 -12.45
N LEU A 100 -13.46 16.61 -11.94
CA LEU A 100 -14.34 15.45 -12.13
C LEU A 100 -14.65 15.25 -13.61
N ASN A 101 -14.97 16.32 -14.33
CA ASN A 101 -15.25 16.28 -15.76
C ASN A 101 -14.04 15.85 -16.60
N GLU A 102 -12.84 16.32 -16.28
CA GLU A 102 -11.61 15.91 -16.95
C GLU A 102 -11.36 14.39 -16.82
N LEU A 103 -11.68 13.82 -15.66
CA LEU A 103 -11.55 12.38 -15.40
C LEU A 103 -12.74 11.56 -15.90
N GLY A 104 -13.82 12.19 -16.35
CA GLY A 104 -15.05 11.51 -16.77
C GLY A 104 -15.78 10.78 -15.64
N ILE A 105 -15.65 11.27 -14.39
CA ILE A 105 -16.26 10.68 -13.19
C ILE A 105 -17.27 11.65 -12.57
N LYS A 106 -18.17 11.09 -11.76
CA LYS A 106 -19.15 11.87 -10.98
C LYS A 106 -19.17 11.40 -9.54
N VAL A 107 -19.43 12.31 -8.62
CA VAL A 107 -19.69 11.97 -7.22
C VAL A 107 -21.02 11.21 -7.16
N ALA A 108 -21.01 9.98 -6.67
CA ALA A 108 -22.23 9.25 -6.40
C ALA A 108 -22.94 9.88 -5.20
N GLY A 109 -24.25 10.08 -5.29
CA GLY A 109 -25.07 10.48 -4.17
C GLY A 109 -24.99 9.44 -3.02
N PRO A 110 -25.52 9.79 -1.83
CA PRO A 110 -25.56 8.85 -0.71
C PRO A 110 -26.26 7.55 -1.16
N ARG A 111 -25.67 6.41 -0.80
CA ARG A 111 -26.34 5.11 -1.00
C ARG A 111 -27.48 5.04 0.00
N GLU A 112 -28.72 4.93 -0.50
CA GLU A 112 -29.90 4.62 0.30
C GLU A 112 -29.77 3.28 1.01
#